data_bf4ad31ea5727463912e64d1a3b7cb5d
#
_entry.id   bf4ad31ea5727463912e64d1a3b7cb5d
#
_cell.length_a   1.000
_cell.length_b   1.000
_cell.length_c   1.000
_cell.angle_alpha   90.00
_cell.angle_beta   90.00
_cell.angle_gamma   90.00
#
_symmetry.space_group_name_H-M   'P 1'
#
loop_
_entity.id
_entity.type
_entity.pdbx_description
1 polymer ?
#
loop_
_entity_poly.entity_id
_entity_poly.type
_entity_poly.pdbx_seq_one_letter_code
_entity_poly.pdbx_strand_id
1 'polypeptide(L)'
;MIKQFIARQMVKRTKSRQLPLEILEQKHVDLKEPFPNDSSYFYGGDKEGNAFITRMAFRGPDRTHEYWFDFKFKDLGFFGLHEDPGAEGKGFQQGNLKWEPVEIGKIWRITYEGKVTGEDGKEHTCETNLLFTGEHEVYDFAKSSDQRLIADAIASSKWNRSFFFNLKDTHQVHYEQTGSLTGYIVLDGIRHEIKMWGSRDHSFGSRNWTTWDRHYWITGKSDAGYSWTVTTIRFDFLGRLTAGFVVEPDGTVDAVVDCTDLESVSKNKLLPDNAVIELKMRSGKTHTMEFFRKGHFPYIMDHKYLMFEAIGNYKFDQVEGLGMVEFGFHSDKYSL
;
A
#
# COMPACT_ATOMS: atom_id res chain seq x y z
N MET A 1 -3.80 32.54 7.99
CA MET A 1 -4.45 32.29 9.30
C MET A 1 -5.89 31.72 9.15
N ILE A 2 -6.83 32.38 8.48
CA ILE A 2 -8.23 31.89 8.39
C ILE A 2 -8.35 30.52 7.72
N LYS A 3 -7.72 30.31 6.56
CA LYS A 3 -7.72 29.01 5.87
C LYS A 3 -7.19 27.88 6.77
N GLN A 4 -6.11 28.14 7.50
CA GLN A 4 -5.50 27.18 8.44
C GLN A 4 -6.48 26.78 9.56
N PHE A 5 -7.17 27.76 10.13
CA PHE A 5 -8.18 27.49 11.15
C PHE A 5 -9.30 26.63 10.61
N ILE A 6 -9.87 27.00 9.43
CA ILE A 6 -10.96 26.26 8.80
C ILE A 6 -10.51 24.81 8.46
N ALA A 7 -9.33 24.64 7.86
CA ALA A 7 -8.79 23.33 7.52
C ALA A 7 -8.64 22.43 8.76
N ARG A 8 -8.13 22.97 9.88
CA ARG A 8 -8.04 22.26 11.16
C ARG A 8 -9.41 21.81 11.69
N GLN A 9 -10.45 22.64 11.53
CA GLN A 9 -11.80 22.26 11.94
C GLN A 9 -12.38 21.17 11.03
N MET A 10 -12.10 21.21 9.72
CA MET A 10 -12.52 20.17 8.78
C MET A 10 -11.90 18.81 9.17
N VAL A 11 -10.59 18.77 9.35
CA VAL A 11 -9.86 17.55 9.70
C VAL A 11 -10.28 17.00 11.07
N LYS A 12 -10.49 17.88 12.05
CA LYS A 12 -10.97 17.46 13.38
C LYS A 12 -12.34 16.76 13.32
N ARG A 13 -13.24 17.21 12.44
CA ARG A 13 -14.57 16.57 12.23
C ARG A 13 -14.44 15.20 11.59
N THR A 14 -13.46 15.00 10.72
CA THR A 14 -13.20 13.70 10.09
C THR A 14 -12.62 12.69 11.10
N LYS A 15 -11.74 13.12 11.99
CA LYS A 15 -11.14 12.28 13.04
C LYS A 15 -12.18 11.65 13.99
N SER A 16 -13.35 12.26 14.17
CA SER A 16 -14.42 11.73 15.02
C SER A 16 -15.12 10.46 14.47
N ARG A 17 -14.72 9.99 13.29
CA ARG A 17 -15.27 8.81 12.61
C ARG A 17 -14.34 7.59 12.70
N GLN A 18 -13.66 7.42 13.82
CA GLN A 18 -12.88 6.20 14.04
C GLN A 18 -13.80 4.98 14.04
N LEU A 19 -13.44 3.98 13.25
CA LEU A 19 -14.19 2.74 13.17
C LEU A 19 -13.57 1.68 14.12
N PRO A 20 -14.40 0.81 14.73
CA PRO A 20 -13.90 -0.37 15.42
C PRO A 20 -13.11 -1.27 14.47
N LEU A 21 -12.17 -2.03 15.02
CA LEU A 21 -11.32 -2.92 14.24
C LEU A 21 -12.14 -3.97 13.46
N GLU A 22 -13.21 -4.47 14.05
CA GLU A 22 -14.14 -5.41 13.44
C GLU A 22 -14.80 -4.85 12.17
N ILE A 23 -14.99 -3.53 12.10
CA ILE A 23 -15.50 -2.86 10.90
C ILE A 23 -14.37 -2.61 9.90
N LEU A 24 -13.19 -2.22 10.37
CA LEU A 24 -12.02 -2.02 9.49
C LEU A 24 -11.63 -3.31 8.74
N GLU A 25 -11.79 -4.47 9.38
CA GLU A 25 -11.44 -5.79 8.85
C GLU A 25 -12.54 -6.45 8.00
N GLN A 26 -13.61 -5.73 7.67
CA GLN A 26 -14.68 -6.22 6.79
C GLN A 26 -14.51 -5.73 5.35
N LYS A 27 -15.01 -6.50 4.39
CA LYS A 27 -15.15 -6.06 2.99
C LYS A 27 -16.36 -5.13 2.85
N HIS A 28 -16.16 -3.99 2.22
CA HIS A 28 -17.17 -2.94 2.03
C HIS A 28 -17.59 -2.87 0.55
N VAL A 29 -18.58 -3.67 0.16
CA VAL A 29 -19.05 -3.75 -1.24
C VAL A 29 -20.25 -2.84 -1.53
N ASP A 30 -20.96 -2.37 -0.50
CA ASP A 30 -22.17 -1.52 -0.63
C ASP A 30 -21.85 -0.02 -0.55
N LEU A 31 -20.66 0.38 -0.97
CA LEU A 31 -20.24 1.78 -0.95
C LEU A 31 -21.04 2.61 -1.96
N LYS A 32 -21.72 3.64 -1.48
CA LYS A 32 -22.51 4.59 -2.29
C LYS A 32 -21.72 5.85 -2.66
N GLU A 33 -20.41 5.72 -2.69
CA GLU A 33 -19.50 6.81 -3.03
C GLU A 33 -19.48 7.04 -4.56
N PRO A 34 -19.15 8.24 -5.04
CA PRO A 34 -19.02 8.51 -6.48
C PRO A 34 -17.95 7.65 -7.18
N PHE A 35 -16.91 7.28 -6.46
CA PHE A 35 -15.82 6.43 -6.92
C PHE A 35 -15.55 5.33 -5.89
N PRO A 36 -16.48 4.37 -5.77
CA PRO A 36 -16.40 3.35 -4.73
C PRO A 36 -15.13 2.52 -4.89
N ASN A 37 -14.45 2.32 -3.80
CA ASN A 37 -13.24 1.52 -3.72
C ASN A 37 -13.17 0.82 -2.37
N ASP A 38 -12.97 -0.48 -2.39
CA ASP A 38 -12.52 -1.28 -1.27
C ASP A 38 -11.35 -2.12 -1.74
N SER A 39 -10.16 -1.77 -1.32
CA SER A 39 -8.90 -2.36 -1.80
C SER A 39 -8.07 -2.84 -0.63
N SER A 40 -7.68 -4.10 -0.67
CA SER A 40 -6.85 -4.73 0.34
C SER A 40 -5.63 -5.38 -0.31
N TYR A 41 -4.50 -5.35 0.37
CA TYR A 41 -3.22 -5.89 -0.07
C TYR A 41 -2.55 -6.74 1.00
N PHE A 42 -1.77 -7.73 0.53
CA PHE A 42 -0.70 -8.36 1.29
C PHE A 42 0.57 -8.39 0.45
N TYR A 43 1.67 -8.06 1.08
CA TYR A 43 3.01 -8.10 0.50
C TYR A 43 3.94 -8.95 1.32
N GLY A 44 4.97 -9.48 0.68
CA GLY A 44 6.08 -10.10 1.35
C GLY A 44 7.35 -10.06 0.54
N GLY A 45 8.47 -10.15 1.21
CA GLY A 45 9.78 -10.26 0.59
C GLY A 45 10.82 -10.81 1.55
N ASP A 46 11.91 -11.33 1.00
CA ASP A 46 13.06 -11.81 1.75
C ASP A 46 14.38 -11.22 1.21
N LYS A 47 15.48 -11.47 1.93
CA LYS A 47 16.82 -10.99 1.55
C LYS A 47 17.38 -11.68 0.30
N GLU A 48 16.85 -12.82 -0.06
CA GLU A 48 17.27 -13.57 -1.24
C GLU A 48 16.67 -12.98 -2.52
N GLY A 49 15.62 -12.15 -2.41
CA GLY A 49 14.93 -11.50 -3.52
C GLY A 49 13.71 -12.26 -3.96
N ASN A 50 13.20 -13.19 -3.14
CA ASN A 50 11.85 -13.71 -3.29
C ASN A 50 10.84 -12.64 -2.86
N ALA A 51 9.68 -12.63 -3.51
CA ALA A 51 8.64 -11.67 -3.25
C ALA A 51 7.26 -12.23 -3.51
N PHE A 52 6.29 -11.69 -2.82
CA PHE A 52 4.88 -12.02 -2.95
C PHE A 52 4.04 -10.76 -2.87
N ILE A 53 3.02 -10.65 -3.72
CA ILE A 53 2.02 -9.60 -3.68
C ILE A 53 0.66 -10.18 -4.04
N THR A 54 -0.37 -9.79 -3.31
CA THR A 54 -1.75 -10.12 -3.66
C THR A 54 -2.66 -8.97 -3.31
N ARG A 55 -3.65 -8.72 -4.18
CA ARG A 55 -4.62 -7.64 -4.03
C ARG A 55 -6.02 -8.14 -4.34
N MET A 56 -7.00 -7.68 -3.56
CA MET A 56 -8.42 -7.74 -3.91
C MET A 56 -9.02 -6.35 -3.83
N ALA A 57 -9.54 -5.85 -4.95
CA ALA A 57 -10.21 -4.56 -4.98
C ALA A 57 -11.60 -4.66 -5.58
N PHE A 58 -12.57 -4.11 -4.86
CA PHE A 58 -13.92 -3.86 -5.35
C PHE A 58 -14.03 -2.40 -5.76
N ARG A 59 -14.33 -2.15 -7.03
CA ARG A 59 -14.35 -0.81 -7.65
C ARG A 59 -15.77 -0.32 -7.98
N GLY A 60 -16.78 -0.99 -7.46
CA GLY A 60 -18.18 -0.75 -7.74
C GLY A 60 -18.68 -1.50 -8.99
N PRO A 61 -20.02 -1.54 -9.18
CA PRO A 61 -20.64 -2.42 -10.17
C PRO A 61 -20.29 -2.08 -11.63
N ASP A 62 -19.94 -0.81 -11.90
CA ASP A 62 -19.62 -0.33 -13.25
C ASP A 62 -18.10 -0.26 -13.51
N ARG A 63 -17.29 -0.83 -12.65
CA ARG A 63 -15.83 -0.77 -12.72
C ARG A 63 -15.20 -2.14 -12.59
N THR A 64 -14.01 -2.27 -13.15
CA THR A 64 -13.19 -3.47 -13.04
C THR A 64 -12.95 -3.83 -11.60
N HIS A 65 -13.26 -5.05 -11.25
CA HIS A 65 -12.80 -5.67 -10.02
C HIS A 65 -11.41 -6.19 -10.28
N GLU A 66 -10.48 -5.85 -9.41
CA GLU A 66 -9.09 -6.22 -9.60
C GLU A 66 -8.71 -7.22 -8.52
N TYR A 67 -8.16 -8.34 -8.94
CA TYR A 67 -7.40 -9.16 -8.03
C TYR A 67 -6.07 -9.57 -8.64
N TRP A 68 -5.05 -9.47 -7.86
CA TRP A 68 -3.71 -9.85 -8.24
C TRP A 68 -3.23 -10.94 -7.32
N PHE A 69 -2.44 -11.83 -7.88
CA PHE A 69 -1.74 -12.87 -7.15
C PHE A 69 -0.45 -13.11 -7.88
N ASP A 70 0.62 -12.48 -7.41
CA ASP A 70 1.91 -12.46 -8.07
C ASP A 70 2.99 -12.84 -7.07
N PHE A 71 3.97 -13.57 -7.53
CA PHE A 71 5.14 -13.90 -6.75
C PHE A 71 6.38 -14.03 -7.63
N LYS A 72 7.53 -13.88 -7.00
CA LYS A 72 8.84 -14.05 -7.62
C LYS A 72 9.67 -14.98 -6.76
N PHE A 73 10.20 -16.01 -7.38
CA PHE A 73 11.31 -16.78 -6.82
C PHE A 73 12.62 -16.39 -7.51
N LYS A 74 13.67 -16.14 -6.72
CA LYS A 74 14.99 -15.71 -7.20
C LYS A 74 15.48 -16.54 -8.37
N ASP A 75 15.33 -17.86 -8.29
CA ASP A 75 15.89 -18.81 -9.25
C ASP A 75 14.89 -19.26 -10.33
N LEU A 76 13.61 -18.92 -10.23
CA LEU A 76 12.55 -19.32 -11.14
C LEU A 76 11.91 -18.17 -11.92
N GLY A 77 12.11 -16.91 -11.50
CA GLY A 77 11.52 -15.73 -12.11
C GLY A 77 10.15 -15.37 -11.53
N PHE A 78 9.36 -14.64 -12.31
CA PHE A 78 8.04 -14.12 -11.93
C PHE A 78 6.92 -15.06 -12.37
N PHE A 79 5.90 -15.17 -11.51
CA PHE A 79 4.65 -15.87 -11.76
C PHE A 79 3.51 -14.99 -11.31
N GLY A 80 2.43 -14.98 -12.06
CA GLY A 80 1.31 -14.13 -11.71
C GLY A 80 0.01 -14.46 -12.36
N LEU A 81 -1.05 -13.87 -11.82
CA LEU A 81 -2.39 -13.98 -12.32
C LEU A 81 -3.08 -12.63 -12.24
N HIS A 82 -3.51 -12.13 -13.39
CA HIS A 82 -4.27 -10.90 -13.53
C HIS A 82 -5.58 -11.21 -14.23
N GLU A 83 -6.59 -11.62 -13.48
CA GLU A 83 -7.91 -11.88 -14.02
C GLU A 83 -8.92 -10.89 -13.43
N ASP A 84 -9.88 -10.49 -14.24
CA ASP A 84 -11.11 -9.89 -13.77
C ASP A 84 -12.11 -11.03 -13.48
N PRO A 85 -12.32 -11.40 -12.21
CA PRO A 85 -13.20 -12.50 -11.86
C PRO A 85 -14.69 -12.16 -12.02
N GLY A 86 -15.01 -10.96 -12.51
CA GLY A 86 -16.37 -10.43 -12.51
C GLY A 86 -16.85 -10.02 -11.11
N ALA A 87 -18.13 -9.63 -11.04
CA ALA A 87 -18.73 -9.01 -9.84
C ALA A 87 -19.09 -9.97 -8.70
N GLU A 88 -18.78 -11.26 -8.78
CA GLU A 88 -19.39 -12.29 -7.91
C GLU A 88 -18.61 -12.61 -6.62
N GLY A 89 -17.54 -11.90 -6.30
CA GLY A 89 -16.79 -12.13 -5.07
C GLY A 89 -17.57 -11.70 -3.82
N LYS A 90 -17.76 -12.61 -2.86
CA LYS A 90 -18.33 -12.29 -1.55
C LYS A 90 -17.22 -12.24 -0.51
N GLY A 91 -17.21 -11.17 0.28
CA GLY A 91 -16.19 -10.99 1.31
C GLY A 91 -14.79 -10.87 0.69
N PHE A 92 -13.80 -11.50 1.31
CA PHE A 92 -12.41 -11.55 0.83
C PHE A 92 -12.14 -12.81 -0.02
N GLN A 93 -13.01 -13.04 -1.02
CA GLN A 93 -12.83 -14.12 -1.99
C GLN A 93 -13.17 -13.61 -3.38
N GLN A 94 -12.27 -13.84 -4.32
CA GLN A 94 -12.46 -13.59 -5.75
C GLN A 94 -11.84 -14.74 -6.55
N GLY A 95 -12.65 -15.42 -7.37
CA GLY A 95 -12.20 -16.64 -8.02
C GLY A 95 -11.72 -17.68 -7.00
N ASN A 96 -10.54 -18.23 -7.25
CA ASN A 96 -9.90 -19.22 -6.38
C ASN A 96 -9.00 -18.60 -5.28
N LEU A 97 -8.84 -17.29 -5.28
CA LEU A 97 -8.10 -16.57 -4.24
C LEU A 97 -9.03 -16.27 -3.07
N LYS A 98 -8.64 -16.69 -1.88
CA LYS A 98 -9.40 -16.49 -0.65
C LYS A 98 -8.49 -15.98 0.47
N TRP A 99 -8.98 -14.99 1.20
CA TRP A 99 -8.37 -14.52 2.44
C TRP A 99 -9.34 -14.67 3.60
N GLU A 100 -8.85 -15.14 4.73
CA GLU A 100 -9.65 -15.38 5.92
C GLU A 100 -8.97 -14.76 7.15
N PRO A 101 -9.67 -13.88 7.91
CA PRO A 101 -9.18 -13.46 9.21
C PRO A 101 -9.25 -14.66 10.18
N VAL A 102 -8.09 -15.14 10.62
CA VAL A 102 -7.98 -16.18 11.64
C VAL A 102 -8.07 -15.55 13.02
N GLU A 103 -7.46 -14.39 13.20
CA GLU A 103 -7.53 -13.54 14.39
C GLU A 103 -7.62 -12.09 13.92
N ILE A 104 -8.74 -11.42 14.20
CA ILE A 104 -9.01 -10.04 13.76
C ILE A 104 -7.88 -9.12 14.22
N GLY A 105 -7.37 -8.31 13.30
CA GLY A 105 -6.26 -7.37 13.55
C GLY A 105 -4.89 -8.01 13.68
N LYS A 106 -4.74 -9.33 13.52
CA LYS A 106 -3.48 -9.99 13.78
C LYS A 106 -3.10 -11.09 12.79
N ILE A 107 -3.98 -12.06 12.52
CA ILE A 107 -3.64 -13.22 11.68
C ILE A 107 -4.63 -13.37 10.54
N TRP A 108 -4.10 -13.43 9.33
CA TRP A 108 -4.84 -13.71 8.12
C TRP A 108 -4.28 -14.92 7.40
N ARG A 109 -5.17 -15.75 6.85
CA ARG A 109 -4.80 -16.84 5.95
C ARG A 109 -5.09 -16.44 4.50
N ILE A 110 -4.13 -16.71 3.62
CA ILE A 110 -4.22 -16.48 2.19
C ILE A 110 -4.11 -17.82 1.51
N THR A 111 -5.11 -18.21 0.72
CA THR A 111 -5.12 -19.47 -0.04
C THR A 111 -5.44 -19.21 -1.50
N TYR A 112 -4.79 -19.96 -2.36
CA TYR A 112 -5.04 -19.99 -3.80
C TYR A 112 -4.81 -21.42 -4.32
N GLU A 113 -5.65 -21.87 -5.24
CA GLU A 113 -5.46 -23.12 -5.96
C GLU A 113 -5.88 -22.90 -7.42
N GLY A 114 -4.97 -23.08 -8.36
CA GLY A 114 -5.25 -22.83 -9.76
C GLY A 114 -4.02 -22.81 -10.65
N LYS A 115 -4.06 -22.00 -11.68
CA LYS A 115 -2.96 -21.79 -12.62
C LYS A 115 -2.41 -20.38 -12.49
N VAL A 116 -1.12 -20.24 -12.68
CA VAL A 116 -0.41 -18.97 -12.81
C VAL A 116 0.41 -18.98 -14.10
N THR A 117 0.70 -17.81 -14.64
CA THR A 117 1.52 -17.66 -15.84
C THR A 117 2.93 -17.25 -15.42
N GLY A 118 3.93 -17.97 -15.89
CA GLY A 118 5.33 -17.65 -15.70
C GLY A 118 5.82 -16.53 -16.62
N GLU A 119 6.98 -15.99 -16.33
CA GLU A 119 7.63 -14.95 -17.15
C GLU A 119 7.89 -15.40 -18.60
N ASP A 120 8.00 -16.72 -18.85
CA ASP A 120 8.10 -17.33 -20.15
C ASP A 120 6.77 -17.49 -20.90
N GLY A 121 5.68 -17.01 -20.31
CA GLY A 121 4.32 -17.08 -20.86
C GLY A 121 3.65 -18.45 -20.71
N LYS A 122 4.25 -19.43 -20.01
CA LYS A 122 3.65 -20.73 -19.79
C LYS A 122 2.76 -20.77 -18.55
N GLU A 123 1.74 -21.61 -18.60
CA GLU A 123 0.91 -21.92 -17.44
C GLU A 123 1.58 -22.95 -16.52
N HIS A 124 1.49 -22.70 -15.23
CA HIS A 124 1.97 -23.55 -14.15
C HIS A 124 0.84 -23.81 -13.15
N THR A 125 0.79 -25.01 -12.58
CA THR A 125 -0.12 -25.29 -11.46
C THR A 125 0.41 -24.67 -10.18
N CYS A 126 -0.49 -24.05 -9.41
CA CYS A 126 -0.12 -23.35 -8.17
C CYS A 126 -1.11 -23.67 -7.05
N GLU A 127 -0.58 -24.08 -5.90
CA GLU A 127 -1.31 -24.16 -4.64
C GLU A 127 -0.59 -23.29 -3.60
N THR A 128 -1.33 -22.50 -2.86
CA THR A 128 -0.77 -21.59 -1.87
C THR A 128 -1.53 -21.65 -0.56
N ASN A 129 -0.80 -21.68 0.54
CA ASN A 129 -1.35 -21.50 1.88
C ASN A 129 -0.36 -20.70 2.71
N LEU A 130 -0.65 -19.42 2.89
CA LEU A 130 0.17 -18.49 3.64
C LEU A 130 -0.60 -17.94 4.83
N LEU A 131 0.12 -17.67 5.92
CA LEU A 131 -0.34 -16.92 7.06
C LEU A 131 0.42 -15.58 7.12
N PHE A 132 -0.32 -14.49 7.09
CA PHE A 132 0.18 -13.19 7.52
C PHE A 132 -0.03 -13.09 9.03
N THR A 133 1.03 -12.72 9.77
CA THR A 133 0.97 -12.44 11.20
C THR A 133 1.47 -11.03 11.45
N GLY A 134 0.58 -10.14 11.93
CA GLY A 134 0.93 -8.79 12.32
C GLY A 134 1.85 -8.78 13.54
N GLU A 135 2.94 -8.03 13.48
CA GLU A 135 3.91 -7.86 14.58
C GLU A 135 3.49 -6.75 15.55
N HIS A 136 2.68 -5.79 15.08
CA HIS A 136 2.23 -4.62 15.84
C HIS A 136 0.72 -4.45 15.69
N GLU A 137 0.16 -3.51 16.45
CA GLU A 137 -1.22 -3.07 16.25
C GLU A 137 -1.42 -2.48 14.84
N VAL A 138 -2.65 -2.54 14.37
CA VAL A 138 -3.06 -1.91 13.12
C VAL A 138 -2.87 -0.39 13.23
N TYR A 139 -2.13 0.19 12.29
CA TYR A 139 -1.99 1.64 12.16
C TYR A 139 -3.17 2.19 11.36
N ASP A 140 -4.11 2.82 12.05
CA ASP A 140 -5.23 3.53 11.44
C ASP A 140 -4.82 4.98 11.13
N PHE A 141 -4.81 5.37 9.87
CA PHE A 141 -4.41 6.70 9.43
C PHE A 141 -5.30 7.80 10.03
N ALA A 142 -6.57 7.56 10.24
CA ALA A 142 -7.48 8.52 10.87
C ALA A 142 -7.14 8.76 12.34
N LYS A 143 -6.63 7.73 13.04
CA LYS A 143 -6.26 7.76 14.46
C LYS A 143 -4.83 8.25 14.67
N SER A 144 -3.90 7.70 13.91
CA SER A 144 -2.46 7.68 14.24
C SER A 144 -1.64 8.70 13.46
N SER A 145 -2.10 9.17 12.28
CA SER A 145 -1.40 10.18 11.48
C SER A 145 -1.37 11.55 12.13
N ASP A 146 -0.40 12.37 11.75
CA ASP A 146 -0.38 13.78 12.14
C ASP A 146 -1.40 14.59 11.34
N GLN A 147 -2.55 14.83 11.95
CA GLN A 147 -3.66 15.55 11.33
C GLN A 147 -3.31 17.00 10.93
N ARG A 148 -2.21 17.55 11.44
CA ARG A 148 -1.72 18.87 11.03
C ARG A 148 -1.28 18.86 9.58
N LEU A 149 -0.67 17.77 9.09
CA LEU A 149 -0.21 17.66 7.70
C LEU A 149 -1.38 17.75 6.72
N ILE A 150 -2.49 17.08 7.02
CA ILE A 150 -3.70 17.14 6.21
C ILE A 150 -4.27 18.56 6.21
N ALA A 151 -4.36 19.19 7.38
CA ALA A 151 -4.85 20.55 7.51
C ALA A 151 -3.96 21.56 6.78
N ASP A 152 -2.65 21.39 6.82
CA ASP A 152 -1.68 22.24 6.13
C ASP A 152 -1.78 22.08 4.61
N ALA A 153 -1.92 20.86 4.09
CA ALA A 153 -2.16 20.59 2.69
C ALA A 153 -3.47 21.24 2.19
N ILE A 154 -4.56 21.10 2.94
CA ILE A 154 -5.84 21.76 2.63
C ILE A 154 -5.67 23.29 2.64
N ALA A 155 -5.04 23.86 3.67
CA ALA A 155 -4.92 25.32 3.83
C ALA A 155 -4.03 25.96 2.76
N SER A 156 -3.00 25.28 2.30
CA SER A 156 -2.07 25.75 1.26
C SER A 156 -2.67 25.69 -0.15
N SER A 157 -3.71 24.87 -0.36
CA SER A 157 -4.34 24.67 -1.65
C SER A 157 -5.17 25.89 -2.12
N LYS A 158 -5.41 25.98 -3.43
CA LYS A 158 -6.30 27.01 -4.00
C LYS A 158 -7.74 26.59 -3.83
N TRP A 159 -8.48 27.26 -2.94
CA TRP A 159 -9.88 26.96 -2.68
C TRP A 159 -10.78 27.54 -3.76
N ASN A 160 -11.55 26.67 -4.38
CA ASN A 160 -12.64 26.97 -5.31
C ASN A 160 -13.70 25.85 -5.21
N ARG A 161 -14.76 25.92 -5.99
CA ARG A 161 -15.83 24.92 -5.96
C ARG A 161 -15.33 23.52 -6.31
N SER A 162 -14.45 23.40 -7.31
CA SER A 162 -13.88 22.13 -7.74
C SER A 162 -12.98 21.52 -6.66
N PHE A 163 -12.19 22.34 -5.94
CA PHE A 163 -11.38 21.88 -4.81
C PHE A 163 -12.22 21.18 -3.75
N PHE A 164 -13.32 21.79 -3.31
CA PHE A 164 -14.15 21.18 -2.27
C PHE A 164 -14.93 19.96 -2.76
N PHE A 165 -15.30 19.93 -4.04
CA PHE A 165 -15.89 18.76 -4.67
C PHE A 165 -14.90 17.59 -4.65
N ASN A 166 -13.67 17.77 -5.18
CA ASN A 166 -12.64 16.74 -5.20
C ASN A 166 -12.24 16.29 -3.79
N LEU A 167 -12.13 17.21 -2.85
CA LEU A 167 -11.79 16.88 -1.45
C LEU A 167 -12.86 15.98 -0.80
N LYS A 168 -14.15 16.22 -1.12
CA LYS A 168 -15.23 15.35 -0.65
C LYS A 168 -15.15 13.96 -1.29
N ASP A 169 -14.81 13.88 -2.57
CA ASP A 169 -14.79 12.64 -3.34
C ASP A 169 -13.47 11.84 -3.21
N THR A 170 -12.56 12.30 -2.37
CA THR A 170 -11.23 11.64 -2.18
C THR A 170 -11.03 11.14 -0.74
N HIS A 171 -12.08 11.09 0.07
CA HIS A 171 -11.94 10.61 1.43
C HIS A 171 -11.93 9.07 1.49
N GLN A 172 -11.00 8.53 2.26
CA GLN A 172 -10.86 7.10 2.47
C GLN A 172 -10.59 6.79 3.94
N VAL A 173 -11.07 5.64 4.37
CA VAL A 173 -10.53 4.94 5.53
C VAL A 173 -9.35 4.15 5.02
N HIS A 174 -8.24 4.19 5.75
CA HIS A 174 -7.02 3.48 5.39
C HIS A 174 -6.30 3.03 6.66
N TYR A 175 -5.92 1.77 6.70
CA TYR A 175 -5.07 1.24 7.75
C TYR A 175 -4.01 0.29 7.18
N GLU A 176 -2.92 0.13 7.90
CA GLU A 176 -1.78 -0.68 7.53
C GLU A 176 -1.22 -1.44 8.72
N GLN A 177 -0.50 -2.53 8.44
CA GLN A 177 0.16 -3.33 9.46
C GLN A 177 1.36 -4.05 8.86
N THR A 178 2.51 -3.93 9.52
CA THR A 178 3.69 -4.75 9.21
C THR A 178 3.68 -6.05 10.00
N GLY A 179 4.34 -7.07 9.46
CA GLY A 179 4.37 -8.39 10.05
C GLY A 179 5.24 -9.37 9.27
N SER A 180 4.82 -10.62 9.24
CA SER A 180 5.49 -11.70 8.53
C SER A 180 4.52 -12.53 7.70
N LEU A 181 4.99 -13.10 6.60
CA LEU A 181 4.33 -14.10 5.79
C LEU A 181 5.05 -15.44 5.95
N THR A 182 4.32 -16.48 6.35
CA THR A 182 4.83 -17.84 6.51
C THR A 182 3.89 -18.85 5.90
N GLY A 183 4.42 -19.98 5.43
CA GLY A 183 3.63 -21.05 4.82
C GLY A 183 4.31 -21.62 3.60
N TYR A 184 3.56 -21.90 2.53
CA TYR A 184 4.11 -22.49 1.34
C TYR A 184 3.39 -22.07 0.06
N ILE A 185 4.13 -22.18 -1.05
CA ILE A 185 3.63 -22.18 -2.42
C ILE A 185 4.11 -23.49 -3.07
N VAL A 186 3.19 -24.27 -3.64
CA VAL A 186 3.49 -25.42 -4.49
C VAL A 186 3.37 -24.99 -5.93
N LEU A 187 4.44 -25.12 -6.70
CA LEU A 187 4.48 -24.79 -8.12
C LEU A 187 4.85 -26.06 -8.91
N ASP A 188 3.95 -26.51 -9.79
CA ASP A 188 4.09 -27.75 -10.55
C ASP A 188 4.44 -28.98 -9.69
N GLY A 189 3.81 -29.06 -8.51
CA GLY A 189 4.05 -30.13 -7.54
C GLY A 189 5.31 -29.96 -6.68
N ILE A 190 6.11 -28.95 -6.89
CA ILE A 190 7.29 -28.63 -6.08
C ILE A 190 6.91 -27.62 -4.99
N ARG A 191 7.11 -28.01 -3.72
CA ARG A 191 6.81 -27.17 -2.57
C ARG A 191 7.96 -26.23 -2.22
N HIS A 192 7.65 -24.94 -2.14
CA HIS A 192 8.54 -23.87 -1.71
C HIS A 192 8.06 -23.33 -0.37
N GLU A 193 8.88 -23.44 0.67
CA GLU A 193 8.57 -22.85 1.97
C GLU A 193 8.74 -21.34 1.92
N ILE A 194 7.77 -20.63 2.49
CA ILE A 194 7.75 -19.17 2.55
C ILE A 194 7.99 -18.71 3.98
N LYS A 195 9.00 -17.87 4.12
CA LYS A 195 9.29 -17.14 5.34
C LYS A 195 9.81 -15.75 4.96
N MET A 196 8.91 -14.79 4.90
CA MET A 196 9.17 -13.44 4.42
C MET A 196 8.77 -12.42 5.47
N TRP A 197 9.43 -11.26 5.46
CA TRP A 197 8.80 -10.05 5.97
C TRP A 197 7.48 -9.85 5.23
N GLY A 198 6.49 -9.26 5.89
CA GLY A 198 5.20 -8.97 5.28
C GLY A 198 4.65 -7.63 5.71
N SER A 199 3.80 -7.08 4.87
CA SER A 199 2.95 -5.92 5.17
C SER A 199 1.58 -6.14 4.56
N ARG A 200 0.58 -5.50 5.16
CA ARG A 200 -0.76 -5.45 4.59
C ARG A 200 -1.36 -4.06 4.72
N ASP A 201 -2.22 -3.72 3.80
CA ASP A 201 -3.11 -2.58 3.90
C ASP A 201 -4.56 -2.93 3.58
N HIS A 202 -5.46 -2.08 4.01
CA HIS A 202 -6.84 -2.05 3.55
C HIS A 202 -7.32 -0.61 3.51
N SER A 203 -7.92 -0.24 2.40
CA SER A 203 -8.51 1.08 2.22
C SER A 203 -9.86 1.00 1.55
N PHE A 204 -10.83 1.75 2.06
CA PHE A 204 -12.17 1.80 1.47
C PHE A 204 -12.78 3.21 1.56
N GLY A 205 -13.71 3.50 0.65
CA GLY A 205 -14.33 4.80 0.50
C GLY A 205 -14.38 5.27 -0.96
N SER A 206 -14.05 6.52 -1.21
CA SER A 206 -14.04 7.10 -2.56
C SER A 206 -12.61 7.30 -3.06
N ARG A 207 -12.26 6.66 -4.20
CA ARG A 207 -10.94 6.81 -4.83
C ARG A 207 -11.08 7.13 -6.31
N ASN A 208 -10.76 8.36 -6.67
CA ASN A 208 -10.72 8.81 -8.05
C ASN A 208 -9.27 8.94 -8.54
N TRP A 209 -8.77 7.94 -9.24
CA TRP A 209 -7.40 7.92 -9.76
C TRP A 209 -7.09 9.06 -10.73
N THR A 210 -8.10 9.64 -11.39
CA THR A 210 -7.89 10.76 -12.31
C THR A 210 -7.41 12.04 -11.63
N THR A 211 -7.58 12.16 -10.32
CA THR A 211 -7.11 13.30 -9.52
C THR A 211 -5.73 13.10 -8.90
N TRP A 212 -5.19 11.89 -8.99
CA TRP A 212 -3.86 11.56 -8.53
C TRP A 212 -2.85 12.00 -9.58
N ASP A 213 -1.83 12.74 -9.16
CA ASP A 213 -0.74 13.13 -10.04
C ASP A 213 0.37 12.09 -10.00
N ARG A 214 0.95 11.90 -8.83
CA ARG A 214 1.96 10.87 -8.54
C ARG A 214 2.09 10.63 -7.04
N HIS A 215 2.65 9.47 -6.70
CA HIS A 215 2.99 9.13 -5.31
C HIS A 215 4.18 8.19 -5.23
N TYR A 216 4.72 8.06 -4.04
CA TYR A 216 5.38 6.86 -3.58
C TYR A 216 4.80 6.40 -2.25
N TRP A 217 4.79 5.11 -2.03
CA TRP A 217 4.48 4.47 -0.76
C TRP A 217 5.59 3.49 -0.45
N ILE A 218 6.14 3.52 0.77
CA ILE A 218 7.26 2.70 1.19
C ILE A 218 6.89 1.94 2.45
N THR A 219 7.23 0.66 2.48
CA THR A 219 7.07 -0.16 3.68
C THR A 219 8.23 -1.12 3.79
N GLY A 220 8.63 -1.47 5.02
CA GLY A 220 9.77 -2.34 5.22
C GLY A 220 10.13 -2.57 6.68
N LYS A 221 11.21 -3.34 6.87
CA LYS A 221 11.78 -3.68 8.17
C LYS A 221 13.30 -3.72 8.10
N SER A 222 13.97 -3.24 9.14
CA SER A 222 15.42 -3.36 9.30
C SER A 222 15.78 -4.52 10.22
N ASP A 223 17.02 -4.97 10.11
CA ASP A 223 17.59 -6.00 10.99
C ASP A 223 17.71 -5.54 12.44
N ALA A 224 17.69 -4.22 12.68
CA ALA A 224 17.65 -3.64 14.03
C ALA A 224 16.24 -3.65 14.66
N GLY A 225 15.22 -4.18 13.94
CA GLY A 225 13.87 -4.29 14.46
C GLY A 225 12.98 -3.07 14.21
N TYR A 226 13.44 -2.03 13.50
CA TYR A 226 12.57 -0.97 13.01
C TYR A 226 11.67 -1.50 11.92
N SER A 227 10.41 -1.05 11.88
CA SER A 227 9.54 -1.20 10.72
C SER A 227 8.91 0.14 10.38
N TRP A 228 8.56 0.32 9.13
CA TRP A 228 8.01 1.59 8.64
C TRP A 228 6.96 1.41 7.57
N THR A 229 6.06 2.36 7.52
CA THR A 229 5.19 2.62 6.38
C THR A 229 5.06 4.13 6.20
N VAL A 230 5.38 4.63 5.03
CA VAL A 230 5.31 6.06 4.72
C VAL A 230 4.80 6.26 3.30
N THR A 231 3.85 7.17 3.15
CA THR A 231 3.36 7.57 1.84
C THR A 231 3.48 9.08 1.65
N THR A 232 3.76 9.48 0.42
CA THR A 232 3.58 10.85 -0.03
C THR A 232 2.88 10.85 -1.37
N ILE A 233 1.79 11.59 -1.44
CA ILE A 233 0.89 11.64 -2.58
C ILE A 233 0.74 13.09 -3.01
N ARG A 234 0.83 13.36 -4.30
CA ARG A 234 0.44 14.63 -4.89
C ARG A 234 -0.86 14.47 -5.68
N PHE A 235 -1.82 15.33 -5.37
CA PHE A 235 -3.07 15.42 -6.10
C PHE A 235 -3.09 16.69 -6.94
N ASP A 236 -3.84 16.69 -8.02
CA ASP A 236 -4.00 17.87 -8.88
C ASP A 236 -4.63 19.06 -8.15
N PHE A 237 -5.43 18.81 -7.12
CA PHE A 237 -6.19 19.83 -6.40
C PHE A 237 -5.69 20.13 -4.98
N LEU A 238 -5.00 19.17 -4.33
CA LEU A 238 -4.62 19.28 -2.91
C LEU A 238 -3.11 19.55 -2.71
N GLY A 239 -2.28 19.36 -3.73
CA GLY A 239 -0.84 19.36 -3.58
C GLY A 239 -0.33 18.09 -2.89
N ARG A 240 0.80 18.19 -2.19
CA ARG A 240 1.43 17.04 -1.53
C ARG A 240 0.81 16.76 -0.17
N LEU A 241 0.47 15.49 0.04
CA LEU A 241 0.07 14.94 1.34
C LEU A 241 1.08 13.87 1.76
N THR A 242 1.62 13.98 2.96
CA THR A 242 2.50 12.99 3.57
C THR A 242 1.82 12.39 4.79
N ALA A 243 1.94 11.07 4.95
CA ALA A 243 1.47 10.33 6.11
C ALA A 243 2.33 9.08 6.34
N GLY A 244 2.32 8.55 7.54
CA GLY A 244 3.01 7.31 7.86
C GLY A 244 3.58 7.28 9.26
N PHE A 245 4.34 6.23 9.52
CA PHE A 245 4.91 5.92 10.83
C PHE A 245 6.20 5.12 10.72
N VAL A 246 6.96 5.16 11.79
CA VAL A 246 8.05 4.22 12.08
C VAL A 246 7.70 3.54 13.41
N VAL A 247 7.83 2.21 13.47
CA VAL A 247 7.77 1.45 14.71
C VAL A 247 9.20 1.17 15.16
N GLU A 248 9.51 1.63 16.35
CA GLU A 248 10.81 1.40 17.00
C GLU A 248 10.93 -0.07 17.46
N PRO A 249 12.14 -0.57 17.73
CA PRO A 249 12.34 -1.95 18.19
C PRO A 249 11.62 -2.33 19.50
N ASP A 250 11.28 -1.33 20.32
CA ASP A 250 10.49 -1.51 21.55
C ASP A 250 8.96 -1.51 21.32
N GLY A 251 8.51 -1.38 20.06
CA GLY A 251 7.11 -1.31 19.68
C GLY A 251 6.51 0.11 19.72
N THR A 252 7.28 1.13 20.09
CA THR A 252 6.81 2.52 20.08
C THR A 252 6.55 2.98 18.66
N VAL A 253 5.35 3.52 18.41
CA VAL A 253 4.97 4.07 17.09
C VAL A 253 5.21 5.58 17.07
N ASP A 254 6.07 6.04 16.18
CA ASP A 254 6.33 7.45 15.94
C ASP A 254 5.79 7.87 14.56
N ALA A 255 5.03 8.94 14.51
CA ALA A 255 4.41 9.40 13.28
C ALA A 255 5.37 10.27 12.45
N VAL A 256 5.36 10.07 11.14
CA VAL A 256 6.08 10.92 10.19
C VAL A 256 5.40 12.28 10.10
N VAL A 257 6.20 13.35 10.18
CA VAL A 257 5.74 14.73 10.01
C VAL A 257 6.26 15.42 8.76
N ASP A 258 7.31 14.87 8.14
CA ASP A 258 7.81 15.29 6.83
C ASP A 258 8.67 14.18 6.23
N CYS A 259 8.82 14.15 4.92
CA CYS A 259 9.73 13.25 4.22
C CYS A 259 10.24 13.87 2.91
N THR A 260 11.29 13.28 2.35
CA THR A 260 11.84 13.68 1.04
C THR A 260 10.74 13.78 0.00
N ASP A 261 10.75 14.85 -0.79
CA ASP A 261 9.73 15.07 -1.82
C ASP A 261 9.83 14.08 -2.99
N LEU A 262 8.74 13.98 -3.75
CA LEU A 262 8.59 13.05 -4.87
C LEU A 262 9.64 13.25 -5.96
N GLU A 263 9.98 14.50 -6.26
CA GLU A 263 10.95 14.85 -7.29
C GLU A 263 12.36 14.44 -6.88
N SER A 264 12.72 14.65 -5.63
CA SER A 264 14.04 14.26 -5.08
C SER A 264 14.21 12.75 -5.01
N VAL A 265 13.16 12.01 -4.64
CA VAL A 265 13.19 10.54 -4.60
C VAL A 265 13.41 9.96 -5.98
N SER A 266 12.68 10.42 -6.97
CA SER A 266 12.73 9.85 -8.32
C SER A 266 13.85 10.43 -9.21
N LYS A 267 14.45 11.58 -8.87
CA LYS A 267 15.56 12.22 -9.62
C LYS A 267 15.38 12.18 -11.13
N ASN A 268 14.21 12.55 -11.62
CA ASN A 268 13.81 12.50 -13.04
C ASN A 268 13.59 11.09 -13.63
N LYS A 269 13.67 10.03 -12.83
CA LYS A 269 13.23 8.69 -13.21
C LYS A 269 11.95 8.36 -12.47
N LEU A 270 10.95 7.88 -13.19
CA LEU A 270 9.67 7.51 -12.57
C LEU A 270 9.79 6.20 -11.75
N LEU A 271 10.68 5.32 -12.17
CA LEU A 271 11.06 4.10 -11.47
C LEU A 271 12.57 4.10 -11.21
N PRO A 272 13.06 4.67 -10.11
CA PRO A 272 14.47 4.72 -9.81
C PRO A 272 15.05 3.36 -9.41
N ASP A 273 16.32 3.12 -9.74
CA ASP A 273 17.06 1.93 -9.29
C ASP A 273 17.46 2.03 -7.80
N ASN A 274 17.64 3.26 -7.34
CA ASN A 274 17.90 3.59 -5.95
C ASN A 274 17.27 4.92 -5.57
N ALA A 275 16.96 5.08 -4.29
CA ALA A 275 16.41 6.31 -3.75
C ALA A 275 16.92 6.54 -2.33
N VAL A 276 17.11 7.81 -1.97
CA VAL A 276 17.41 8.24 -0.60
C VAL A 276 16.22 9.01 -0.07
N ILE A 277 15.71 8.60 1.09
CA ILE A 277 14.51 9.15 1.70
C ILE A 277 14.85 9.52 3.14
N GLU A 278 14.70 10.78 3.47
CA GLU A 278 14.81 11.28 4.84
C GLU A 278 13.40 11.40 5.44
N LEU A 279 13.21 10.89 6.65
CA LEU A 279 11.98 10.99 7.42
C LEU A 279 12.21 11.89 8.63
N LYS A 280 11.32 12.86 8.84
CA LYS A 280 11.25 13.63 10.08
C LYS A 280 10.08 13.12 10.91
N MET A 281 10.35 12.82 12.17
CA MET A 281 9.41 12.20 13.08
C MET A 281 8.77 13.22 14.01
N ARG A 282 7.60 12.90 14.53
CA ARG A 282 6.90 13.74 15.53
C ARG A 282 7.71 13.91 16.82
N SER A 283 8.49 12.92 17.22
CA SER A 283 9.41 12.99 18.35
C SER A 283 10.56 13.99 18.17
N GLY A 284 10.80 14.44 16.92
CA GLY A 284 11.96 15.25 16.54
C GLY A 284 13.14 14.44 16.02
N LYS A 285 13.07 13.11 16.03
CA LYS A 285 14.06 12.25 15.38
C LYS A 285 14.04 12.44 13.86
N THR A 286 15.15 12.11 13.22
CA THR A 286 15.26 11.99 11.75
C THR A 286 15.84 10.63 11.44
N HIS A 287 15.24 9.95 10.47
CA HIS A 287 15.75 8.68 9.93
C HIS A 287 16.11 8.84 8.45
N THR A 288 17.13 8.13 8.02
CA THR A 288 17.55 8.09 6.62
C THR A 288 17.38 6.66 6.09
N MET A 289 16.73 6.54 4.94
CA MET A 289 16.55 5.28 4.24
C MET A 289 17.18 5.35 2.87
N GLU A 290 17.98 4.35 2.52
CA GLU A 290 18.49 4.12 1.18
C GLU A 290 17.82 2.87 0.62
N PHE A 291 17.10 3.01 -0.48
CA PHE A 291 16.43 1.91 -1.18
C PHE A 291 17.25 1.48 -2.40
N PHE A 292 17.36 0.18 -2.62
CA PHE A 292 18.05 -0.46 -3.75
C PHE A 292 17.12 -1.48 -4.39
N ARG A 293 16.55 -1.14 -5.56
CA ARG A 293 15.58 -1.97 -6.28
C ARG A 293 16.19 -3.29 -6.75
N LYS A 294 15.49 -4.41 -6.55
CA LYS A 294 15.83 -5.76 -7.03
C LYS A 294 14.89 -6.28 -8.12
N GLY A 295 13.72 -5.69 -8.22
CA GLY A 295 12.71 -6.03 -9.20
C GLY A 295 11.46 -5.18 -9.00
N HIS A 296 10.46 -5.36 -9.82
CA HIS A 296 9.17 -4.71 -9.68
C HIS A 296 8.07 -5.48 -10.40
N PHE A 297 6.83 -5.28 -9.94
CA PHE A 297 5.61 -5.69 -10.62
C PHE A 297 4.92 -4.44 -11.17
N PRO A 298 4.64 -4.37 -12.48
CA PRO A 298 3.93 -3.24 -13.08
C PRO A 298 2.42 -3.46 -13.09
N TYR A 299 1.66 -2.42 -12.73
CA TYR A 299 0.21 -2.42 -12.76
C TYR A 299 -0.34 -1.14 -13.39
N ILE A 300 -1.58 -1.20 -13.89
CA ILE A 300 -2.27 -0.05 -14.48
C ILE A 300 -3.65 0.08 -13.83
N MET A 301 -3.91 1.24 -13.22
CA MET A 301 -5.17 1.57 -12.58
C MET A 301 -6.01 2.48 -13.47
N ASP A 302 -7.29 2.14 -13.65
CA ASP A 302 -8.25 2.90 -14.48
C ASP A 302 -7.66 3.30 -15.85
N HIS A 303 -6.83 2.41 -16.46
CA HIS A 303 -6.16 2.55 -17.76
C HIS A 303 -5.13 3.69 -17.89
N LYS A 304 -4.89 4.46 -16.83
CA LYS A 304 -4.07 5.69 -16.92
C LYS A 304 -3.10 5.91 -15.77
N TYR A 305 -3.32 5.31 -14.63
CA TYR A 305 -2.44 5.46 -13.50
C TYR A 305 -1.52 4.25 -13.40
N LEU A 306 -0.25 4.45 -13.75
CA LEU A 306 0.76 3.41 -13.70
C LEU A 306 1.29 3.27 -12.27
N MET A 307 1.41 2.04 -11.80
CA MET A 307 1.98 1.68 -10.50
C MET A 307 3.08 0.65 -10.68
N PHE A 308 4.17 0.83 -9.97
CA PHE A 308 5.29 -0.09 -9.90
C PHE A 308 5.53 -0.48 -8.46
N GLU A 309 5.25 -1.73 -8.14
CA GLU A 309 5.54 -2.33 -6.85
C GLU A 309 6.99 -2.82 -6.84
N ALA A 310 7.90 -1.92 -6.48
CA ALA A 310 9.33 -2.16 -6.53
C ALA A 310 9.84 -2.81 -5.24
N ILE A 311 10.40 -4.00 -5.37
CA ILE A 311 10.96 -4.78 -4.28
C ILE A 311 12.44 -4.43 -4.15
N GLY A 312 12.96 -4.35 -2.92
CA GLY A 312 14.38 -4.11 -2.75
C GLY A 312 14.91 -4.22 -1.33
N ASN A 313 16.22 -4.03 -1.26
CA ASN A 313 16.91 -3.91 0.00
C ASN A 313 16.90 -2.45 0.48
N TYR A 314 16.97 -2.28 1.78
CA TYR A 314 17.10 -0.99 2.43
C TYR A 314 18.35 -0.91 3.29
N LYS A 315 18.85 0.31 3.48
CA LYS A 315 19.61 0.70 4.67
C LYS A 315 18.80 1.72 5.43
N PHE A 316 18.36 1.36 6.61
CA PHE A 316 17.65 2.24 7.53
C PHE A 316 18.63 2.68 8.61
N ASP A 317 19.00 3.97 8.63
CA ASP A 317 20.07 4.50 9.49
C ASP A 317 21.34 3.65 9.43
N GLN A 318 21.77 3.27 8.22
CA GLN A 318 22.90 2.41 7.91
C GLN A 318 22.74 0.91 8.27
N VAL A 319 21.61 0.50 8.85
CA VAL A 319 21.34 -0.91 9.15
C VAL A 319 20.60 -1.55 7.97
N GLU A 320 21.04 -2.73 7.57
CA GLU A 320 20.42 -3.51 6.50
C GLU A 320 18.95 -3.81 6.81
N GLY A 321 18.14 -3.83 5.77
CA GLY A 321 16.73 -4.12 5.82
C GLY A 321 16.18 -4.51 4.46
N LEU A 322 14.90 -4.78 4.41
CA LEU A 322 14.19 -5.12 3.19
C LEU A 322 12.79 -4.52 3.20
N GLY A 323 12.21 -4.39 2.04
CA GLY A 323 10.88 -3.84 1.90
C GLY A 323 10.50 -3.55 0.47
N MET A 324 9.49 -2.71 0.31
CA MET A 324 8.93 -2.33 -0.98
C MET A 324 8.76 -0.83 -1.09
N VAL A 325 8.82 -0.35 -2.34
CA VAL A 325 8.38 1.00 -2.72
C VAL A 325 7.37 0.87 -3.85
N GLU A 326 6.16 1.34 -3.64
CA GLU A 326 5.22 1.60 -4.72
C GLU A 326 5.52 2.98 -5.30
N PHE A 327 5.78 3.05 -6.62
CA PHE A 327 5.86 4.29 -7.37
C PHE A 327 4.66 4.37 -8.30
N GLY A 328 3.85 5.41 -8.15
CA GLY A 328 2.68 5.62 -8.98
C GLY A 328 2.68 7.00 -9.64
N PHE A 329 2.18 7.05 -10.90
CA PHE A 329 2.06 8.29 -11.65
C PHE A 329 1.04 8.20 -12.78
N HIS A 330 0.48 9.35 -13.13
CA HIS A 330 -0.49 9.43 -14.21
C HIS A 330 0.21 9.42 -15.58
N SER A 331 -0.09 8.42 -16.43
CA SER A 331 0.59 8.23 -17.73
C SER A 331 0.41 9.38 -18.73
N ASP A 332 -0.68 10.15 -18.62
CA ASP A 332 -0.90 11.32 -19.46
C ASP A 332 0.05 12.49 -19.14
N LYS A 333 0.72 12.47 -17.97
CA LYS A 333 1.61 13.55 -17.49
C LYS A 333 3.08 13.17 -17.51
N TYR A 334 3.36 11.88 -17.45
CA TYR A 334 4.70 11.34 -17.30
C TYR A 334 4.93 10.22 -18.31
N SER A 335 6.12 10.16 -18.89
CA SER A 335 6.58 9.05 -19.73
C SER A 335 7.74 8.33 -19.05
N LEU A 336 7.79 7.00 -19.19
CA LEU A 336 8.94 6.18 -18.77
C LEU A 336 10.18 6.45 -19.62
#